data_bfb331f76c8dbedeb169ce14b7d3ecdd
#
_entry.id   bfb331f76c8dbedeb169ce14b7d3ecdd
#
_cell.length_a   1.000
_cell.length_b   1.000
_cell.length_c   1.000
_cell.angle_alpha   90.00
_cell.angle_beta   90.00
_cell.angle_gamma   90.00
#
_symmetry.space_group_name_H-M   'P 1'
#
loop_
_entity.id
_entity.type
_entity.pdbx_description
1 polymer ?
#
loop_
_entity_poly.entity_id
_entity_poly.type
_entity_poly.pdbx_seq_one_letter_code
_entity_poly.pdbx_strand_id
1 'polypeptide(L)'
;MRKLCTLAIVFVFLFSVGALLAQTASSDVCANPADAKALANPVKPTPESIAQGKKYYGYDCAMCHGQTGNGKGDVDTGEKMPDFTNPVAMKEVTDGQMFCALKTGHGHMPKENIRQSPNELWNLVNYVRSLAK
;
A
#
# COMPACT_ATOMS: atom_id res chain seq x y z
N MET A 1 -8.57 -37.30 48.32
CA MET A 1 -7.70 -37.37 47.13
C MET A 1 -8.47 -37.25 45.78
N ARG A 2 -9.67 -37.87 45.64
CA ARG A 2 -10.43 -37.78 44.35
C ARG A 2 -10.97 -36.40 44.01
N LYS A 3 -11.28 -35.54 45.01
CA LYS A 3 -11.83 -34.17 44.78
C LYS A 3 -10.79 -33.14 44.36
N LEU A 4 -9.48 -33.34 44.69
CA LEU A 4 -8.41 -32.45 44.26
C LEU A 4 -8.02 -32.68 42.77
N CYS A 5 -8.12 -33.92 42.28
CA CYS A 5 -7.84 -34.21 40.87
C CYS A 5 -8.87 -33.59 39.91
N THR A 6 -10.16 -33.55 40.32
CA THR A 6 -11.21 -32.95 39.48
C THR A 6 -11.10 -31.45 39.36
N LEU A 7 -10.63 -30.73 40.40
CA LEU A 7 -10.42 -29.28 40.32
C LEU A 7 -9.21 -28.95 39.43
N ALA A 8 -8.16 -29.73 39.44
CA ALA A 8 -6.98 -29.52 38.61
C ALA A 8 -7.29 -29.68 37.09
N ILE A 9 -8.15 -30.66 36.76
CA ILE A 9 -8.51 -30.92 35.35
C ILE A 9 -9.42 -29.81 34.80
N VAL A 10 -10.33 -29.25 35.60
CA VAL A 10 -11.18 -28.13 35.17
C VAL A 10 -10.38 -26.83 34.96
N PHE A 11 -9.33 -26.61 35.78
CA PHE A 11 -8.49 -25.41 35.62
C PHE A 11 -7.57 -25.49 34.40
N VAL A 12 -7.10 -26.68 34.03
CA VAL A 12 -6.30 -26.86 32.80
C VAL A 12 -7.15 -26.69 31.53
N PHE A 13 -8.44 -27.09 31.56
CA PHE A 13 -9.33 -26.94 30.42
C PHE A 13 -9.77 -25.48 30.18
N LEU A 14 -9.88 -24.66 31.24
CA LEU A 14 -10.23 -23.24 31.09
C LEU A 14 -9.06 -22.37 30.56
N PHE A 15 -7.82 -22.82 30.73
CA PHE A 15 -6.64 -22.06 30.22
C PHE A 15 -6.33 -22.35 28.75
N SER A 16 -6.82 -23.47 28.19
CA SER A 16 -6.55 -23.87 26.79
C SER A 16 -7.50 -23.23 25.77
N VAL A 17 -8.64 -22.63 26.19
CA VAL A 17 -9.61 -21.98 25.27
C VAL A 17 -9.21 -20.54 24.94
N GLY A 18 -8.34 -19.91 25.75
CA GLY A 18 -7.91 -18.51 25.54
C GLY A 18 -6.86 -18.29 24.44
N ALA A 19 -6.21 -19.34 23.95
CA ALA A 19 -5.10 -19.23 23.00
C ALA A 19 -5.51 -19.34 21.51
N LEU A 20 -6.79 -19.55 21.21
CA LEU A 20 -7.26 -19.83 19.83
C LEU A 20 -7.81 -18.59 19.10
N LEU A 21 -7.78 -17.41 19.72
CA LEU A 21 -8.36 -16.18 19.13
C LEU A 21 -7.32 -15.19 18.61
N ALA A 22 -6.05 -15.54 18.54
CA ALA A 22 -4.99 -14.63 18.11
C ALA A 22 -4.36 -14.98 16.75
N GLN A 23 -5.06 -15.70 15.89
CA GLN A 23 -4.70 -15.80 14.47
C GLN A 23 -5.61 -14.86 13.68
N THR A 24 -5.48 -13.54 13.89
CA THR A 24 -5.85 -12.61 12.85
C THR A 24 -4.87 -12.81 11.70
N ALA A 25 -5.29 -13.61 10.72
CA ALA A 25 -4.65 -13.57 9.42
C ALA A 25 -4.54 -12.08 9.06
N SER A 26 -3.33 -11.58 8.86
CA SER A 26 -3.12 -10.28 8.27
C SER A 26 -3.62 -10.39 6.84
N SER A 27 -4.92 -10.16 6.64
CA SER A 27 -5.49 -10.05 5.31
C SER A 27 -4.70 -8.95 4.60
N ASP A 28 -4.14 -9.26 3.44
CA ASP A 28 -3.46 -8.23 2.65
C ASP A 28 -4.46 -7.10 2.39
N VAL A 29 -4.22 -5.95 3.01
CA VAL A 29 -5.09 -4.77 2.91
C VAL A 29 -5.37 -4.39 1.44
N CYS A 30 -4.46 -4.74 0.53
CA CYS A 30 -4.62 -4.48 -0.88
C CYS A 30 -5.52 -5.51 -1.62
N ALA A 31 -5.90 -6.60 -0.98
CA ALA A 31 -6.81 -7.57 -1.58
C ALA A 31 -8.27 -7.09 -1.61
N ASN A 32 -8.64 -6.13 -0.74
CA ASN A 32 -9.97 -5.56 -0.66
C ASN A 32 -9.96 -4.09 -1.10
N PRO A 33 -10.71 -3.70 -2.15
CA PRO A 33 -10.76 -2.31 -2.62
C PRO A 33 -11.23 -1.29 -1.56
N ALA A 34 -12.14 -1.68 -0.66
CA ALA A 34 -12.62 -0.80 0.40
C ALA A 34 -11.53 -0.52 1.44
N ASP A 35 -10.76 -1.54 1.82
CA ASP A 35 -9.65 -1.42 2.76
C ASP A 35 -8.51 -0.61 2.14
N ALA A 36 -8.19 -0.85 0.86
CA ALA A 36 -7.25 -0.06 0.11
C ALA A 36 -7.65 1.42 0.07
N LYS A 37 -8.94 1.72 -0.15
CA LYS A 37 -9.45 3.10 -0.16
C LYS A 37 -9.33 3.78 1.21
N ALA A 38 -9.54 3.04 2.30
CA ALA A 38 -9.48 3.55 3.67
C ALA A 38 -8.05 3.64 4.23
N LEU A 39 -7.06 3.02 3.56
CA LEU A 39 -5.69 2.96 4.03
C LEU A 39 -5.04 4.35 4.02
N ALA A 40 -4.68 4.85 5.20
CA ALA A 40 -4.01 6.12 5.35
C ALA A 40 -2.50 6.00 5.10
N ASN A 41 -1.90 7.04 4.51
CA ASN A 41 -0.46 7.12 4.35
C ASN A 41 0.21 7.42 5.71
N PRO A 42 1.04 6.51 6.25
CA PRO A 42 1.72 6.74 7.53
C PRO A 42 2.95 7.66 7.39
N VAL A 43 3.42 7.92 6.16
CA VAL A 43 4.61 8.73 5.88
C VAL A 43 4.18 10.16 5.56
N LYS A 44 4.62 11.12 6.38
CA LYS A 44 4.32 12.54 6.13
C LYS A 44 4.99 13.03 4.84
N PRO A 45 4.31 13.89 4.04
CA PRO A 45 4.85 14.45 2.80
C PRO A 45 5.88 15.56 3.07
N THR A 46 7.03 15.21 3.66
CA THR A 46 8.14 16.13 3.88
C THR A 46 8.94 16.32 2.59
N PRO A 47 9.76 17.40 2.48
CA PRO A 47 10.66 17.58 1.33
C PRO A 47 11.55 16.35 1.08
N GLU A 48 12.02 15.68 2.14
CA GLU A 48 12.86 14.48 2.06
C GLU A 48 12.07 13.29 1.50
N SER A 49 10.85 13.07 2.01
CA SER A 49 9.96 12.00 1.51
C SER A 49 9.66 12.19 0.02
N ILE A 50 9.32 13.43 -0.38
CA ILE A 50 9.02 13.78 -1.77
C ILE A 50 10.26 13.60 -2.66
N ALA A 51 11.46 13.99 -2.18
CA ALA A 51 12.72 13.82 -2.92
C ALA A 51 13.05 12.33 -3.13
N GLN A 52 12.84 11.49 -2.11
CA GLN A 52 13.01 10.04 -2.23
C GLN A 52 12.01 9.44 -3.24
N GLY A 53 10.74 9.81 -3.14
CA GLY A 53 9.71 9.38 -4.09
C GLY A 53 10.03 9.80 -5.53
N LYS A 54 10.53 11.03 -5.74
CA LYS A 54 10.98 11.52 -7.05
C LYS A 54 12.09 10.64 -7.63
N LYS A 55 13.04 10.24 -6.79
CA LYS A 55 14.15 9.38 -7.22
C LYS A 55 13.64 8.04 -7.77
N TYR A 56 12.76 7.37 -7.03
CA TYR A 56 12.19 6.09 -7.47
C TYR A 56 11.27 6.24 -8.68
N TYR A 57 10.48 7.31 -8.71
CA TYR A 57 9.63 7.63 -9.86
C TYR A 57 10.47 7.75 -11.15
N GLY A 58 11.60 8.40 -11.09
CA GLY A 58 12.51 8.56 -12.23
C GLY A 58 13.07 7.23 -12.75
N TYR A 59 13.24 6.23 -11.88
CA TYR A 59 13.77 4.93 -12.28
C TYR A 59 12.74 4.03 -12.94
N ASP A 60 11.54 3.94 -12.34
CA ASP A 60 10.63 2.84 -12.64
C ASP A 60 9.30 3.31 -13.23
N CYS A 61 8.91 4.60 -13.06
CA CYS A 61 7.59 5.08 -13.41
C CYS A 61 7.58 6.04 -14.62
N ALA A 62 8.61 6.89 -14.73
CA ALA A 62 8.66 7.99 -15.69
C ALA A 62 8.59 7.54 -17.14
N MET A 63 9.10 6.35 -17.46
CA MET A 63 9.10 5.79 -18.82
C MET A 63 7.68 5.61 -19.38
N CYS A 64 6.70 5.29 -18.53
CA CYS A 64 5.29 5.13 -18.92
C CYS A 64 4.46 6.37 -18.54
N HIS A 65 4.68 6.92 -17.33
CA HIS A 65 3.86 8.02 -16.80
C HIS A 65 4.35 9.43 -17.18
N GLY A 66 5.48 9.52 -17.88
CA GLY A 66 6.12 10.78 -18.26
C GLY A 66 6.97 11.37 -17.12
N GLN A 67 8.02 12.10 -17.46
CA GLN A 67 8.96 12.72 -16.50
C GLN A 67 8.28 13.70 -15.53
N THR A 68 7.21 14.33 -15.97
CA THR A 68 6.41 15.27 -15.18
C THR A 68 5.15 14.65 -14.58
N GLY A 69 4.87 13.37 -14.85
CA GLY A 69 3.66 12.69 -14.41
C GLY A 69 2.40 13.03 -15.22
N ASN A 70 2.56 13.59 -16.42
CA ASN A 70 1.46 14.03 -17.28
C ASN A 70 0.87 12.91 -18.15
N GLY A 71 1.25 11.67 -17.91
CA GLY A 71 0.80 10.50 -18.65
C GLY A 71 1.39 10.37 -20.06
N LYS A 72 2.42 11.16 -20.40
CA LYS A 72 3.09 11.15 -21.71
C LYS A 72 4.51 10.64 -21.56
N GLY A 73 4.64 9.33 -21.30
CA GLY A 73 5.92 8.64 -21.27
C GLY A 73 6.41 8.22 -22.66
N ASP A 74 7.61 7.70 -22.70
CA ASP A 74 8.26 7.25 -23.96
C ASP A 74 7.79 5.85 -24.39
N VAL A 75 7.20 5.09 -23.47
CA VAL A 75 6.67 3.75 -23.72
C VAL A 75 5.19 3.82 -24.09
N ASP A 76 4.86 3.36 -25.30
CA ASP A 76 3.46 3.16 -25.68
C ASP A 76 2.95 1.84 -25.06
N THR A 77 2.03 1.98 -24.11
CA THR A 77 1.40 0.85 -23.44
C THR A 77 0.10 0.40 -24.11
N GLY A 78 -0.33 1.09 -25.16
CA GLY A 78 -1.65 0.89 -25.77
C GLY A 78 -2.81 1.42 -24.91
N GLU A 79 -2.54 2.01 -23.76
CA GLU A 79 -3.54 2.55 -22.83
C GLU A 79 -3.27 4.03 -22.52
N LYS A 80 -4.35 4.74 -22.22
CA LYS A 80 -4.22 6.12 -21.75
C LYS A 80 -3.70 6.14 -20.32
N MET A 81 -2.47 6.61 -20.14
CA MET A 81 -1.88 6.78 -18.81
C MET A 81 -2.57 7.91 -18.02
N PRO A 82 -2.73 7.74 -16.70
CA PRO A 82 -3.27 8.80 -15.86
C PRO A 82 -2.35 10.03 -15.85
N ASP A 83 -2.99 11.20 -15.86
CA ASP A 83 -2.30 12.47 -15.68
C ASP A 83 -2.28 12.84 -14.19
N PHE A 84 -1.14 12.62 -13.54
CA PHE A 84 -0.94 12.92 -12.12
C PHE A 84 -0.82 14.42 -11.83
N THR A 85 -0.69 15.25 -12.85
CA THR A 85 -0.66 16.71 -12.69
C THR A 85 -2.05 17.32 -12.58
N ASN A 86 -3.10 16.55 -12.92
CA ASN A 86 -4.48 16.99 -12.85
C ASN A 86 -5.03 16.88 -11.42
N PRO A 87 -5.25 18.00 -10.68
CA PRO A 87 -5.70 17.96 -9.30
C PRO A 87 -7.12 17.42 -9.13
N VAL A 88 -7.98 17.53 -10.14
CA VAL A 88 -9.35 17.00 -10.08
C VAL A 88 -9.32 15.49 -10.14
N ALA A 89 -8.60 14.91 -11.12
CA ALA A 89 -8.46 13.47 -11.24
C ALA A 89 -7.77 12.84 -10.00
N MET A 90 -6.76 13.54 -9.46
CA MET A 90 -6.03 13.04 -8.30
C MET A 90 -6.80 13.09 -6.98
N LYS A 91 -7.90 13.83 -6.87
CA LYS A 91 -8.80 13.81 -5.71
C LYS A 91 -9.65 12.54 -5.65
N GLU A 92 -9.92 11.91 -6.79
CA GLU A 92 -10.74 10.69 -6.87
C GLU A 92 -10.00 9.43 -6.42
N VAL A 93 -8.67 9.48 -6.38
CA VAL A 93 -7.82 8.34 -6.01
C VAL A 93 -7.21 8.58 -4.62
N THR A 94 -7.38 7.65 -3.68
CA THR A 94 -6.80 7.77 -2.34
C THR A 94 -5.32 7.33 -2.31
N ASP A 95 -4.59 7.75 -1.27
CA ASP A 95 -3.19 7.32 -1.07
C ASP A 95 -3.06 5.81 -0.96
N GLY A 96 -3.99 5.18 -0.24
CA GLY A 96 -4.00 3.72 -0.09
C GLY A 96 -4.26 2.99 -1.40
N GLN A 97 -5.13 3.52 -2.27
CA GLN A 97 -5.32 2.96 -3.61
C GLN A 97 -4.05 3.05 -4.45
N MET A 98 -3.34 4.19 -4.41
CA MET A 98 -2.05 4.33 -5.10
C MET A 98 -0.99 3.36 -4.53
N PHE A 99 -0.90 3.26 -3.21
CA PHE A 99 0.00 2.32 -2.54
C PHE A 99 -0.28 0.87 -2.97
N CYS A 100 -1.55 0.48 -3.01
CA CYS A 100 -1.92 -0.86 -3.42
C CYS A 100 -1.64 -1.12 -4.90
N ALA A 101 -1.86 -0.14 -5.78
CA ALA A 101 -1.47 -0.26 -7.18
C ALA A 101 0.04 -0.46 -7.36
N LEU A 102 0.87 0.25 -6.58
CA LEU A 102 2.32 0.03 -6.54
C LEU A 102 2.67 -1.36 -6.04
N LYS A 103 2.05 -1.80 -4.95
CA LYS A 103 2.37 -3.07 -4.29
C LYS A 103 1.95 -4.30 -5.09
N THR A 104 0.80 -4.25 -5.75
CA THR A 104 0.19 -5.43 -6.42
C THR A 104 0.21 -5.35 -7.94
N GLY A 105 0.47 -4.18 -8.50
CA GLY A 105 0.22 -3.87 -9.91
C GLY A 105 -1.24 -3.48 -10.16
N HIS A 106 -1.52 -2.93 -11.34
CA HIS A 106 -2.87 -2.58 -11.77
C HIS A 106 -2.97 -2.57 -13.29
N GLY A 107 -3.86 -3.39 -13.88
CA GLY A 107 -3.95 -3.52 -15.33
C GLY A 107 -2.60 -3.95 -15.94
N HIS A 108 -2.08 -3.18 -16.87
CA HIS A 108 -0.75 -3.40 -17.47
C HIS A 108 0.40 -2.82 -16.63
N MET A 109 0.12 -2.05 -15.58
CA MET A 109 1.13 -1.57 -14.66
C MET A 109 1.67 -2.74 -13.83
N PRO A 110 2.96 -3.08 -13.92
CA PRO A 110 3.56 -4.12 -13.09
C PRO A 110 3.56 -3.68 -11.61
N LYS A 111 3.59 -4.67 -10.72
CA LYS A 111 3.88 -4.38 -9.31
C LYS A 111 5.29 -3.81 -9.18
N GLU A 112 5.43 -2.87 -8.26
CA GLU A 112 6.73 -2.29 -7.92
C GLU A 112 7.69 -3.38 -7.41
N ASN A 113 8.97 -3.23 -7.75
CA ASN A 113 9.95 -4.28 -7.50
C ASN A 113 10.19 -4.44 -5.99
N ILE A 114 10.42 -5.70 -5.57
CA ILE A 114 10.59 -6.19 -4.20
C ILE A 114 11.67 -5.44 -3.39
N ARG A 115 12.52 -4.62 -4.04
CA ARG A 115 13.62 -3.88 -3.41
C ARG A 115 13.18 -2.64 -2.62
N GLN A 116 11.91 -2.28 -2.69
CA GLN A 116 11.42 -1.08 -2.00
C GLN A 116 10.62 -1.46 -0.75
N SER A 117 11.01 -0.88 0.37
CA SER A 117 10.28 -1.03 1.61
C SER A 117 8.89 -0.37 1.52
N PRO A 118 7.93 -0.74 2.39
CA PRO A 118 6.65 -0.06 2.43
C PRO A 118 6.76 1.47 2.56
N ASN A 119 7.75 1.98 3.30
CA ASN A 119 7.98 3.42 3.44
C ASN A 119 8.44 4.06 2.12
N GLU A 120 9.19 3.35 1.29
CA GLU A 120 9.61 3.84 -0.03
C GLU A 120 8.44 3.93 -1.00
N LEU A 121 7.51 2.97 -0.96
CA LEU A 121 6.26 3.05 -1.73
C LEU A 121 5.41 4.25 -1.28
N TRP A 122 5.33 4.52 0.02
CA TRP A 122 4.65 5.70 0.54
C TRP A 122 5.33 7.00 0.15
N ASN A 123 6.66 7.03 0.06
CA ASN A 123 7.40 8.17 -0.48
C ASN A 123 7.04 8.42 -1.96
N LEU A 124 6.89 7.35 -2.75
CA LEU A 124 6.40 7.45 -4.13
C LEU A 124 5.00 8.07 -4.18
N VAL A 125 4.08 7.61 -3.33
CA VAL A 125 2.73 8.20 -3.21
C VAL A 125 2.81 9.70 -2.90
N ASN A 126 3.65 10.10 -1.93
CA ASN A 126 3.86 11.51 -1.58
C ASN A 126 4.38 12.34 -2.77
N TYR A 127 5.32 11.79 -3.54
CA TYR A 127 5.81 12.47 -4.74
C TYR A 127 4.71 12.61 -5.80
N VAL A 128 3.98 11.54 -6.12
CA VAL A 128 2.88 11.58 -7.09
C VAL A 128 1.82 12.60 -6.68
N ARG A 129 1.46 12.67 -5.39
CA ARG A 129 0.57 13.71 -4.85
C ARG A 129 1.11 15.13 -5.07
N SER A 130 2.41 15.32 -4.95
CA SER A 130 3.05 16.62 -5.12
C SER A 130 3.02 17.15 -6.57
N LEU A 131 2.72 16.30 -7.54
CA LEU A 131 2.60 16.68 -8.95
C LEU A 131 1.27 17.38 -9.27
N ALA A 132 0.22 17.07 -8.53
CA ALA A 132 -1.10 17.68 -8.69
C ALA A 132 -1.08 19.14 -8.19
N LYS A 133 -1.25 20.11 -9.10
CA LYS A 133 -1.20 21.56 -8.82
C LYS A 133 -2.43 22.27 -9.37
#